data_e44cd843453e844cc116a4d53cfd10e9
#
_entry.id   e44cd843453e844cc116a4d53cfd10e9
#
_cell.length_a   1.000
_cell.length_b   1.000
_cell.length_c   1.000
_cell.angle_alpha   90.00
_cell.angle_beta   90.00
_cell.angle_gamma   90.00
#
_symmetry.space_group_name_H-M   'P 1'
#
loop_
_entity.id
_entity.type
_entity.pdbx_description
1 polymer ?
#
loop_
_entity_poly.entity_id
_entity_poly.type
_entity_poly.pdbx_seq_one_letter_code
_entity_poly.pdbx_strand_id
1 'polypeptide(L)'
;ILLKERGICAVLADGMGGLDLGREVSEQVVRETLEFFRNMNYQVSISEQMILFFQKFSQQIFSRYGRSGKAGAGSTVLMVVLYGGRVYWCAIGDSRLYLWRRNRLYQMNEDHNYKNELMGQYISGEGTLEEAARNPKKDFLTNYIGCPETVRADVSYTGFALQNGDKILMATDGLYHALSQDEIAEKMRKNPQDACTEMIQEAVSRKISGQDNMTAMAVGFN
;
A
#
# COMPACT_ATOMS: atom_id res chain seq x y z
N ILE A 1 -1.80 -15.36 13.07
CA ILE A 1 -2.20 -16.77 13.21
C ILE A 1 -2.15 -17.40 11.83
N LEU A 2 -1.28 -18.37 11.63
CA LEU A 2 -1.17 -19.17 10.43
C LEU A 2 -2.40 -20.10 10.37
N LEU A 3 -3.36 -19.78 9.54
CA LEU A 3 -4.39 -20.73 9.16
C LEU A 3 -3.84 -21.51 7.96
N LYS A 4 -3.28 -22.70 8.19
CA LYS A 4 -2.67 -23.56 7.14
C LYS A 4 -3.57 -23.76 5.92
N GLU A 5 -4.88 -23.68 6.09
CA GLU A 5 -5.87 -23.88 5.04
C GLU A 5 -6.26 -22.57 4.31
N ARG A 6 -6.03 -21.39 4.90
CA ARG A 6 -6.46 -20.10 4.36
C ARG A 6 -5.33 -19.11 4.08
N GLY A 7 -4.09 -19.46 4.42
CA GLY A 7 -2.95 -18.57 4.28
C GLY A 7 -2.91 -17.46 5.34
N ILE A 8 -2.15 -16.40 5.04
CA ILE A 8 -1.98 -15.23 5.92
C ILE A 8 -2.44 -14.01 5.15
N CYS A 9 -3.15 -13.11 5.83
CA CYS A 9 -3.48 -11.78 5.30
C CYS A 9 -2.82 -10.70 6.16
N ALA A 10 -2.19 -9.75 5.49
CA ALA A 10 -1.74 -8.49 6.06
C ALA A 10 -2.44 -7.35 5.34
N VAL A 11 -2.88 -6.34 6.10
CA VAL A 11 -3.56 -5.15 5.56
C VAL A 11 -2.92 -3.91 6.18
N LEU A 12 -2.58 -2.95 5.32
CA LEU A 12 -2.13 -1.63 5.70
C LEU A 12 -3.03 -0.61 5.03
N ALA A 13 -3.45 0.42 5.76
CA ALA A 13 -4.31 1.48 5.27
C ALA A 13 -3.86 2.81 5.87
N ASP A 14 -3.79 3.84 5.04
CA ASP A 14 -3.45 5.21 5.42
C ASP A 14 -4.63 6.12 5.12
N GLY A 15 -5.15 6.78 6.16
CA GLY A 15 -6.39 7.54 6.10
C GLY A 15 -6.16 9.01 5.74
N MET A 16 -6.93 9.54 4.79
CA MET A 16 -6.90 10.93 4.34
C MET A 16 -8.25 11.65 4.56
N GLY A 17 -8.22 12.99 4.60
CA GLY A 17 -9.46 13.79 4.73
C GLY A 17 -9.69 14.41 6.12
N GLY A 18 -8.62 14.67 6.86
CA GLY A 18 -8.61 15.20 8.22
C GLY A 18 -8.55 14.11 9.28
N LEU A 19 -8.00 14.45 10.48
CA LEU A 19 -7.58 13.49 11.49
C LEU A 19 -8.66 12.47 11.89
N ASP A 20 -9.91 12.92 12.13
CA ASP A 20 -10.95 12.03 12.65
C ASP A 20 -11.58 11.16 11.54
N LEU A 21 -11.92 11.76 10.39
CA LEU A 21 -12.58 11.04 9.30
C LEU A 21 -11.62 10.10 8.56
N GLY A 22 -10.38 10.54 8.31
CA GLY A 22 -9.36 9.69 7.71
C GLY A 22 -9.10 8.45 8.56
N ARG A 23 -8.97 8.63 9.88
CA ARG A 23 -8.83 7.53 10.83
C ARG A 23 -10.03 6.57 10.79
N GLU A 24 -11.27 7.09 10.84
CA GLU A 24 -12.48 6.25 10.78
C GLU A 24 -12.51 5.40 9.50
N VAL A 25 -12.16 6.00 8.36
CA VAL A 25 -12.15 5.30 7.07
C VAL A 25 -11.06 4.25 7.02
N SER A 26 -9.82 4.55 7.43
CA SER A 26 -8.72 3.58 7.42
C SER A 26 -8.98 2.40 8.37
N GLU A 27 -9.53 2.64 9.56
CA GLU A 27 -9.95 1.57 10.49
C GLU A 27 -11.06 0.70 9.87
N GLN A 28 -12.01 1.30 9.15
CA GLN A 28 -13.05 0.55 8.43
C GLN A 28 -12.45 -0.26 7.28
N VAL A 29 -11.52 0.31 6.50
CA VAL A 29 -10.80 -0.42 5.44
C VAL A 29 -10.13 -1.67 5.98
N VAL A 30 -9.38 -1.57 7.06
CA VAL A 30 -8.71 -2.74 7.67
C VAL A 30 -9.73 -3.79 8.12
N ARG A 31 -10.78 -3.39 8.84
CA ARG A 31 -11.79 -4.31 9.36
C ARG A 31 -12.51 -5.07 8.25
N GLU A 32 -13.03 -4.35 7.25
CA GLU A 32 -13.81 -4.94 6.16
C GLU A 32 -12.94 -5.82 5.27
N THR A 33 -11.66 -5.44 5.06
CA THR A 33 -10.70 -6.26 4.29
C THR A 33 -10.37 -7.57 5.00
N LEU A 34 -10.19 -7.55 6.32
CA LEU A 34 -9.97 -8.78 7.09
C LEU A 34 -11.20 -9.67 7.11
N GLU A 35 -12.40 -9.10 7.16
CA GLU A 35 -13.64 -9.88 7.06
C GLU A 35 -13.82 -10.47 5.66
N PHE A 36 -13.53 -9.72 4.61
CA PHE A 36 -13.48 -10.24 3.23
C PHE A 36 -12.50 -11.42 3.13
N PHE A 37 -11.28 -11.30 3.67
CA PHE A 37 -10.30 -12.39 3.66
C PHE A 37 -10.81 -13.65 4.36
N ARG A 38 -11.52 -13.56 5.48
CA ARG A 38 -12.10 -14.70 6.19
C ARG A 38 -13.08 -15.49 5.33
N ASN A 39 -13.76 -14.81 4.40
CA ASN A 39 -14.79 -15.37 3.52
C ASN A 39 -14.29 -15.62 2.09
N MET A 40 -12.98 -15.45 1.83
CA MET A 40 -12.39 -15.61 0.50
C MET A 40 -12.51 -17.06 -0.01
N ASN A 41 -12.87 -17.23 -1.27
CA ASN A 41 -12.96 -18.53 -1.93
C ASN A 41 -11.69 -18.82 -2.74
N TYR A 42 -10.90 -19.77 -2.30
CA TYR A 42 -9.65 -20.17 -2.96
C TYR A 42 -9.83 -21.08 -4.20
N GLN A 43 -11.07 -21.40 -4.58
CA GLN A 43 -11.39 -22.12 -5.82
C GLN A 43 -11.49 -21.21 -7.05
N VAL A 44 -11.49 -19.89 -6.83
CA VAL A 44 -11.55 -18.88 -7.88
C VAL A 44 -10.38 -17.91 -7.72
N SER A 45 -10.16 -17.05 -8.71
CA SER A 45 -9.05 -16.09 -8.73
C SER A 45 -9.05 -15.19 -7.48
N ILE A 46 -7.97 -15.25 -6.69
CA ILE A 46 -7.77 -14.39 -5.52
C ILE A 46 -7.78 -12.91 -5.93
N SER A 47 -7.09 -12.58 -7.02
CA SER A 47 -6.94 -11.20 -7.49
C SER A 47 -8.24 -10.60 -7.99
N GLU A 48 -9.04 -11.37 -8.72
CA GLU A 48 -10.36 -10.91 -9.18
C GLU A 48 -11.31 -10.66 -8.01
N GLN A 49 -11.30 -11.51 -6.99
CA GLN A 49 -12.09 -11.30 -5.79
C GLN A 49 -11.67 -10.00 -5.07
N MET A 50 -10.36 -9.73 -4.95
CA MET A 50 -9.87 -8.50 -4.34
C MET A 50 -10.30 -7.26 -5.14
N ILE A 51 -10.16 -7.28 -6.48
CA ILE A 51 -10.59 -6.18 -7.35
C ILE A 51 -12.08 -5.87 -7.14
N LEU A 52 -12.94 -6.88 -7.27
CA LEU A 52 -14.38 -6.70 -7.15
C LEU A 52 -14.80 -6.22 -5.76
N PHE A 53 -14.17 -6.75 -4.72
CA PHE A 53 -14.40 -6.31 -3.35
C PHE A 53 -14.08 -4.83 -3.18
N PHE A 54 -12.88 -4.38 -3.57
CA PHE A 54 -12.46 -3.01 -3.36
C PHE A 54 -13.19 -2.01 -4.24
N GLN A 55 -13.58 -2.38 -5.47
CA GLN A 55 -14.43 -1.53 -6.31
C GLN A 55 -15.78 -1.25 -5.63
N LYS A 56 -16.45 -2.30 -5.16
CA LYS A 56 -17.72 -2.16 -4.45
C LYS A 56 -17.55 -1.40 -3.13
N PHE A 57 -16.53 -1.74 -2.36
CA PHE A 57 -16.28 -1.14 -1.07
C PHE A 57 -15.94 0.36 -1.18
N SER A 58 -15.14 0.75 -2.17
CA SER A 58 -14.83 2.16 -2.43
C SER A 58 -16.09 2.98 -2.73
N GLN A 59 -17.02 2.44 -3.51
CA GLN A 59 -18.30 3.10 -3.77
C GLN A 59 -19.15 3.28 -2.50
N GLN A 60 -19.10 2.32 -1.58
CA GLN A 60 -19.80 2.42 -0.29
C GLN A 60 -19.19 3.53 0.57
N ILE A 61 -17.85 3.62 0.64
CA ILE A 61 -17.14 4.69 1.36
C ILE A 61 -17.47 6.05 0.73
N PHE A 62 -17.39 6.18 -0.61
CA PHE A 62 -17.76 7.41 -1.30
C PHE A 62 -19.21 7.84 -1.02
N SER A 63 -20.15 6.89 -1.05
CA SER A 63 -21.56 7.17 -0.76
C SER A 63 -21.79 7.69 0.66
N ARG A 64 -20.99 7.24 1.62
CA ARG A 64 -21.08 7.64 3.03
C ARG A 64 -20.38 8.95 3.34
N TYR A 65 -19.18 9.16 2.79
CA TYR A 65 -18.29 10.26 3.18
C TYR A 65 -18.08 11.31 2.08
N GLY A 66 -18.38 11.01 0.81
CA GLY A 66 -18.11 11.88 -0.36
C GLY A 66 -19.17 12.94 -0.65
N ARG A 67 -20.32 12.94 0.02
CA ARG A 67 -21.52 13.72 -0.37
C ARG A 67 -21.49 15.21 -0.10
N SER A 68 -20.47 15.79 0.49
CA SER A 68 -20.52 17.21 0.90
C SER A 68 -19.82 18.18 -0.03
N GLY A 69 -19.42 17.78 -1.24
CA GLY A 69 -18.70 18.67 -2.19
C GLY A 69 -17.34 19.18 -1.68
N LYS A 70 -16.93 18.78 -0.48
CA LYS A 70 -15.60 18.96 0.08
C LYS A 70 -14.82 17.69 -0.19
N ALA A 71 -13.51 17.78 -0.31
CA ALA A 71 -12.64 16.60 -0.41
C ALA A 71 -13.05 15.59 0.68
N GLY A 72 -13.71 14.51 0.27
CA GLY A 72 -14.24 13.51 1.18
C GLY A 72 -13.13 12.76 1.89
N ALA A 73 -13.45 12.09 2.99
CA ALA A 73 -12.50 11.20 3.61
C ALA A 73 -12.30 9.95 2.75
N GLY A 74 -11.08 9.45 2.72
CA GLY A 74 -10.68 8.26 1.99
C GLY A 74 -9.52 7.55 2.67
N SER A 75 -9.03 6.50 2.06
CA SER A 75 -7.86 5.78 2.55
C SER A 75 -7.11 5.09 1.42
N THR A 76 -5.80 4.94 1.57
CA THR A 76 -5.08 3.90 0.83
C THR A 76 -5.50 2.53 1.32
N VAL A 77 -5.22 1.50 0.55
CA VAL A 77 -5.22 0.11 1.01
C VAL A 77 -4.13 -0.68 0.32
N LEU A 78 -3.39 -1.42 1.10
CA LEU A 78 -2.47 -2.44 0.64
C LEU A 78 -2.84 -3.75 1.35
N MET A 79 -3.45 -4.67 0.61
CA MET A 79 -3.78 -6.01 1.07
C MET A 79 -2.78 -6.99 0.50
N VAL A 80 -2.18 -7.82 1.35
CA VAL A 80 -1.25 -8.89 0.97
C VAL A 80 -1.80 -10.22 1.48
N VAL A 81 -1.90 -11.19 0.59
CA VAL A 81 -2.32 -12.56 0.91
C VAL A 81 -1.19 -13.53 0.58
N LEU A 82 -0.78 -14.31 1.56
CA LEU A 82 0.19 -15.39 1.43
C LEU A 82 -0.57 -16.71 1.36
N TYR A 83 -0.59 -17.32 0.20
CA TYR A 83 -1.30 -18.59 -0.03
C TYR A 83 -0.54 -19.49 -1.01
N GLY A 84 -0.42 -20.77 -0.68
CA GLY A 84 0.23 -21.75 -1.55
C GLY A 84 1.70 -21.42 -1.88
N GLY A 85 2.44 -20.79 -0.97
CA GLY A 85 3.83 -20.35 -1.18
C GLY A 85 3.97 -19.14 -2.11
N ARG A 86 2.88 -18.43 -2.38
CA ARG A 86 2.85 -17.25 -3.24
C ARG A 86 2.29 -16.03 -2.50
N VAL A 87 2.74 -14.86 -2.91
CA VAL A 87 2.24 -13.56 -2.46
C VAL A 87 1.28 -13.03 -3.52
N TYR A 88 0.07 -12.75 -3.10
CA TYR A 88 -0.90 -11.97 -3.89
C TYR A 88 -1.07 -10.63 -3.20
N TRP A 89 -1.17 -9.55 -3.97
CA TRP A 89 -1.47 -8.23 -3.41
C TRP A 89 -2.55 -7.52 -4.21
N CYS A 90 -3.18 -6.58 -3.52
CA CYS A 90 -4.02 -5.55 -4.11
C CYS A 90 -3.67 -4.23 -3.44
N ALA A 91 -3.22 -3.27 -4.24
CA ALA A 91 -2.84 -1.93 -3.81
C ALA A 91 -3.73 -0.88 -4.47
N ILE A 92 -4.25 0.06 -3.66
CA ILE A 92 -4.98 1.25 -4.09
C ILE A 92 -4.46 2.40 -3.23
N GLY A 93 -3.87 3.40 -3.86
CA GLY A 93 -3.14 4.48 -3.20
C GLY A 93 -1.64 4.36 -3.41
N ASP A 94 -0.87 4.95 -2.54
CA ASP A 94 0.59 5.04 -2.62
C ASP A 94 1.33 4.31 -1.47
N SER A 95 0.62 3.60 -0.61
CA SER A 95 1.26 2.66 0.31
C SER A 95 2.01 1.59 -0.46
N ARG A 96 3.24 1.29 -0.09
CA ARG A 96 4.16 0.48 -0.88
C ARG A 96 4.39 -0.91 -0.33
N LEU A 97 4.42 -1.87 -1.25
CA LEU A 97 4.87 -3.24 -1.02
C LEU A 97 6.28 -3.40 -1.58
N TYR A 98 7.22 -3.81 -0.73
CA TYR A 98 8.58 -4.10 -1.13
C TYR A 98 8.90 -5.58 -0.93
N LEU A 99 9.66 -6.13 -1.88
CA LEU A 99 10.37 -7.39 -1.75
C LEU A 99 11.85 -7.10 -1.47
N TRP A 100 12.37 -7.62 -0.38
CA TRP A 100 13.80 -7.70 -0.13
C TRP A 100 14.30 -9.12 -0.47
N ARG A 101 15.15 -9.21 -1.49
CA ARG A 101 15.72 -10.45 -2.01
C ARG A 101 17.18 -10.24 -2.37
N ARG A 102 18.07 -11.11 -1.92
CA ARG A 102 19.53 -11.06 -2.24
C ARG A 102 20.16 -9.68 -1.97
N ASN A 103 19.86 -9.10 -0.81
CA ASN A 103 20.33 -7.78 -0.38
C ASN A 103 19.86 -6.59 -1.27
N ARG A 104 18.80 -6.75 -2.03
CA ARG A 104 18.17 -5.68 -2.83
C ARG A 104 16.71 -5.52 -2.46
N LEU A 105 16.25 -4.29 -2.53
CA LEU A 105 14.86 -3.92 -2.30
C LEU A 105 14.19 -3.60 -3.64
N TYR A 106 13.04 -4.20 -3.89
CA TYR A 106 12.25 -4.00 -5.10
C TYR A 106 10.86 -3.56 -4.69
N GLN A 107 10.38 -2.43 -5.21
CA GLN A 107 8.98 -2.05 -5.09
C GLN A 107 8.15 -2.95 -6.02
N MET A 108 7.09 -3.55 -5.49
CA MET A 108 6.28 -4.55 -6.19
C MET A 108 4.99 -3.98 -6.76
N ASN A 109 4.48 -2.89 -6.19
CA ASN A 109 3.27 -2.21 -6.64
C ASN A 109 3.57 -0.81 -7.17
N GLU A 110 2.65 -0.25 -7.93
CA GLU A 110 2.70 1.12 -8.41
C GLU A 110 2.05 2.08 -7.42
N ASP A 111 2.61 3.30 -7.29
CA ASP A 111 1.98 4.37 -6.53
C ASP A 111 0.86 5.01 -7.36
N HIS A 112 -0.32 5.18 -6.80
CA HIS A 112 -1.40 5.93 -7.41
C HIS A 112 -1.36 7.40 -6.98
N ASN A 113 -0.34 8.12 -7.42
CA ASN A 113 -0.15 9.54 -7.17
C ASN A 113 0.09 10.32 -8.47
N TYR A 114 -0.02 11.64 -8.38
CA TYR A 114 0.07 12.51 -9.56
C TYR A 114 1.46 12.46 -10.22
N LYS A 115 2.52 12.20 -9.46
CA LYS A 115 3.87 11.99 -10.02
C LYS A 115 3.89 10.81 -11.00
N ASN A 116 3.26 9.71 -10.66
CA ASN A 116 3.22 8.52 -11.51
C ASN A 116 2.40 8.77 -12.79
N GLU A 117 1.32 9.55 -12.69
CA GLU A 117 0.55 9.96 -13.87
C GLU A 117 1.38 10.83 -14.81
N LEU A 118 2.11 11.83 -14.28
CA LEU A 118 3.02 12.67 -15.07
C LEU A 118 4.16 11.85 -15.69
N MET A 119 4.70 10.86 -14.95
CA MET A 119 5.69 9.93 -15.50
C MET A 119 5.12 9.09 -16.65
N GLY A 120 3.89 8.63 -16.55
CA GLY A 120 3.17 7.94 -17.62
C GLY A 120 3.03 8.82 -18.88
N GLN A 121 2.65 10.09 -18.70
CA GLN A 121 2.58 11.07 -19.79
C GLN A 121 3.94 11.28 -20.47
N TYR A 122 5.02 11.45 -19.66
CA TYR A 122 6.37 11.56 -20.20
C TYR A 122 6.78 10.34 -21.04
N ILE A 123 6.50 9.12 -20.55
CA ILE A 123 6.80 7.88 -21.27
C ILE A 123 6.01 7.79 -22.60
N SER A 124 4.79 8.32 -22.63
CA SER A 124 3.95 8.40 -23.84
C SER A 124 4.34 9.54 -24.79
N GLY A 125 5.38 10.32 -24.46
CA GLY A 125 5.86 11.45 -25.26
C GLY A 125 5.16 12.78 -24.93
N GLU A 126 4.41 12.85 -23.84
CA GLU A 126 3.73 14.03 -23.34
C GLU A 126 4.39 14.52 -22.06
N GLY A 127 4.59 15.84 -21.91
CA GLY A 127 5.21 16.42 -20.72
C GLY A 127 6.72 16.18 -20.59
N THR A 128 7.29 16.46 -19.41
CA THR A 128 8.72 16.37 -19.12
C THR A 128 9.02 15.70 -17.77
N LEU A 129 10.19 15.11 -17.63
CA LEU A 129 10.67 14.59 -16.33
C LEU A 129 10.76 15.67 -15.27
N GLU A 130 11.06 16.92 -15.65
CA GLU A 130 11.17 18.04 -14.73
C GLU A 130 9.79 18.40 -14.15
N GLU A 131 8.75 18.41 -14.98
CA GLU A 131 7.37 18.59 -14.53
C GLU A 131 6.95 17.51 -13.54
N ALA A 132 7.22 16.25 -13.83
CA ALA A 132 6.90 15.14 -12.92
C ALA A 132 7.65 15.25 -11.58
N ALA A 133 8.94 15.66 -11.61
CA ALA A 133 9.77 15.74 -10.40
C ALA A 133 9.46 16.95 -9.51
N ARG A 134 9.14 18.11 -10.12
CA ARG A 134 9.00 19.41 -9.42
C ARG A 134 7.56 19.85 -9.21
N ASN A 135 6.58 19.10 -9.70
CA ASN A 135 5.18 19.46 -9.51
C ASN A 135 4.82 19.51 -8.03
N PRO A 136 4.25 20.63 -7.53
CA PRO A 136 3.89 20.76 -6.10
C PRO A 136 2.80 19.79 -5.66
N LYS A 137 2.05 19.21 -6.60
CA LYS A 137 1.00 18.22 -6.34
C LYS A 137 1.45 16.78 -6.60
N LYS A 138 2.75 16.55 -6.85
CA LYS A 138 3.29 15.25 -7.24
C LYS A 138 2.89 14.10 -6.29
N ASP A 139 2.76 14.39 -5.00
CA ASP A 139 2.44 13.41 -3.96
C ASP A 139 0.92 13.33 -3.67
N PHE A 140 0.07 14.06 -4.43
CA PHE A 140 -1.39 13.96 -4.28
C PHE A 140 -1.87 12.62 -4.82
N LEU A 141 -2.69 11.93 -4.03
CA LEU A 141 -3.34 10.69 -4.45
C LEU A 141 -4.32 10.96 -5.61
N THR A 142 -4.22 10.13 -6.64
CA THR A 142 -5.11 10.16 -7.80
C THR A 142 -6.10 9.00 -7.80
N ASN A 143 -5.90 8.02 -6.93
CA ASN A 143 -6.76 6.85 -6.78
C ASN A 143 -6.67 6.31 -5.34
N TYR A 144 -7.79 6.19 -4.64
CA TYR A 144 -7.90 5.82 -3.24
C TYR A 144 -9.29 5.26 -2.92
N ILE A 145 -9.45 4.54 -1.82
CA ILE A 145 -10.76 4.06 -1.35
C ILE A 145 -11.61 5.25 -0.92
N GLY A 146 -12.77 5.41 -1.55
CA GLY A 146 -13.68 6.53 -1.34
C GLY A 146 -13.53 7.66 -2.37
N CYS A 147 -12.72 7.47 -3.43
CA CYS A 147 -12.73 8.41 -4.56
C CYS A 147 -14.05 8.31 -5.36
N PRO A 148 -14.43 9.38 -6.08
CA PRO A 148 -15.68 9.41 -6.85
C PRO A 148 -15.68 8.45 -8.04
N GLU A 149 -14.52 8.19 -8.61
CA GLU A 149 -14.33 7.28 -9.76
C GLU A 149 -14.25 5.84 -9.31
N THR A 150 -14.40 4.91 -10.26
CA THR A 150 -14.14 3.49 -10.02
C THR A 150 -12.65 3.29 -9.74
N VAL A 151 -12.32 2.76 -8.58
CA VAL A 151 -10.92 2.54 -8.19
C VAL A 151 -10.23 1.56 -9.14
N ARG A 152 -9.00 1.88 -9.48
CA ARG A 152 -8.07 1.01 -10.20
C ARG A 152 -7.20 0.31 -9.17
N ALA A 153 -7.19 -1.00 -9.19
CA ALA A 153 -6.37 -1.79 -8.28
C ALA A 153 -5.11 -2.29 -9.01
N ASP A 154 -3.94 -2.03 -8.43
CA ASP A 154 -2.73 -2.73 -8.82
C ASP A 154 -2.70 -4.08 -8.12
N VAL A 155 -2.66 -5.17 -8.88
CA VAL A 155 -2.79 -6.53 -8.36
C VAL A 155 -1.78 -7.49 -8.95
N SER A 156 -1.40 -8.47 -8.15
CA SER A 156 -0.66 -9.64 -8.63
C SER A 156 -1.64 -10.72 -9.12
N TYR A 157 -1.86 -10.83 -10.43
CA TYR A 157 -2.83 -11.78 -10.99
C TYR A 157 -2.50 -13.26 -10.73
N THR A 158 -1.23 -13.63 -10.81
CA THR A 158 -0.79 -15.03 -10.67
C THR A 158 -0.10 -15.34 -9.34
N GLY A 159 0.05 -14.34 -8.50
CA GLY A 159 0.86 -14.42 -7.31
C GLY A 159 2.37 -14.51 -7.61
N PHE A 160 3.17 -13.97 -6.73
CA PHE A 160 4.63 -13.98 -6.81
C PHE A 160 5.20 -15.11 -5.95
N ALA A 161 6.07 -15.96 -6.51
CA ALA A 161 6.68 -17.06 -5.77
C ALA A 161 7.77 -16.57 -4.82
N LEU A 162 7.63 -16.91 -3.55
CA LEU A 162 8.63 -16.64 -2.51
C LEU A 162 9.78 -17.63 -2.57
N GLN A 163 10.96 -17.16 -2.19
CA GLN A 163 12.17 -17.95 -2.01
C GLN A 163 12.60 -17.91 -0.54
N ASN A 164 13.35 -18.91 -0.12
CA ASN A 164 13.96 -18.89 1.21
C ASN A 164 14.87 -17.67 1.36
N GLY A 165 14.76 -16.95 2.47
CA GLY A 165 15.47 -15.72 2.76
C GLY A 165 14.82 -14.45 2.22
N ASP A 166 13.70 -14.54 1.50
CA ASP A 166 12.92 -13.35 1.11
C ASP A 166 12.32 -12.66 2.33
N LYS A 167 12.15 -11.35 2.22
CA LYS A 167 11.35 -10.57 3.17
C LYS A 167 10.43 -9.63 2.40
N ILE A 168 9.24 -9.43 2.93
CA ILE A 168 8.27 -8.47 2.44
C ILE A 168 8.18 -7.33 3.45
N LEU A 169 8.13 -6.09 2.96
CA LEU A 169 7.85 -4.90 3.74
C LEU A 169 6.66 -4.17 3.13
N MET A 170 5.69 -3.83 3.95
CA MET A 170 4.60 -2.89 3.66
C MET A 170 4.87 -1.59 4.40
N ALA A 171 4.77 -0.46 3.74
CA ALA A 171 5.07 0.85 4.32
C ALA A 171 4.12 1.94 3.81
N THR A 172 3.72 2.86 4.71
CA THR A 172 3.06 4.11 4.32
C THR A 172 4.07 5.15 3.87
N ASP A 173 3.60 6.22 3.24
CA ASP A 173 4.40 7.29 2.67
C ASP A 173 5.27 8.02 3.70
N GLY A 174 4.80 8.21 4.94
CA GLY A 174 5.59 8.79 6.02
C GLY A 174 6.92 8.09 6.26
N LEU A 175 7.01 6.76 5.98
CA LEU A 175 8.27 6.03 6.10
C LEU A 175 9.21 6.29 4.91
N TYR A 176 8.75 6.07 3.69
CA TYR A 176 9.60 6.15 2.50
C TYR A 176 9.87 7.59 2.02
N HIS A 177 9.16 8.58 2.56
CA HIS A 177 9.55 9.98 2.45
C HIS A 177 10.65 10.36 3.46
N ALA A 178 10.69 9.68 4.60
CA ALA A 178 11.72 9.93 5.61
C ALA A 178 13.02 9.15 5.35
N LEU A 179 12.96 7.97 4.76
CA LEU A 179 14.11 7.09 4.50
C LEU A 179 14.25 6.80 2.99
N SER A 180 15.47 6.85 2.49
CA SER A 180 15.77 6.44 1.12
C SER A 180 15.60 4.92 0.95
N GLN A 181 15.45 4.47 -0.29
CA GLN A 181 15.34 3.05 -0.61
C GLN A 181 16.59 2.25 -0.17
N ASP A 182 17.78 2.84 -0.24
CA ASP A 182 19.02 2.20 0.19
C ASP A 182 19.07 2.04 1.71
N GLU A 183 18.60 3.02 2.47
CA GLU A 183 18.51 2.95 3.93
C GLU A 183 17.49 1.89 4.37
N ILE A 184 16.34 1.82 3.72
CA ILE A 184 15.35 0.75 3.95
C ILE A 184 15.97 -0.62 3.64
N ALA A 185 16.67 -0.76 2.50
CA ALA A 185 17.32 -2.01 2.12
C ALA A 185 18.38 -2.47 3.13
N GLU A 186 19.13 -1.53 3.70
CA GLU A 186 20.13 -1.83 4.73
C GLU A 186 19.47 -2.36 6.02
N LYS A 187 18.39 -1.73 6.49
CA LYS A 187 17.64 -2.20 7.67
C LYS A 187 17.02 -3.58 7.43
N MET A 188 16.56 -3.86 6.22
CA MET A 188 15.96 -5.15 5.86
C MET A 188 16.94 -6.33 5.90
N ARG A 189 18.24 -6.12 6.09
CA ARG A 189 19.20 -7.19 6.39
C ARG A 189 18.95 -7.85 7.75
N LYS A 190 18.39 -7.11 8.71
CA LYS A 190 18.05 -7.59 10.06
C LYS A 190 16.80 -8.47 10.03
N ASN A 191 16.47 -9.09 11.15
CA ASN A 191 15.17 -9.74 11.28
C ASN A 191 14.03 -8.73 11.11
N PRO A 192 12.82 -9.16 10.70
CA PRO A 192 11.72 -8.24 10.38
C PRO A 192 11.35 -7.27 11.51
N GLN A 193 11.34 -7.74 12.76
CA GLN A 193 10.97 -6.90 13.91
C GLN A 193 11.99 -5.78 14.15
N ASP A 194 13.27 -6.12 14.17
CA ASP A 194 14.34 -5.14 14.38
C ASP A 194 14.41 -4.15 13.21
N ALA A 195 14.22 -4.64 11.98
CA ALA A 195 14.19 -3.80 10.79
C ALA A 195 13.10 -2.72 10.90
N CYS A 196 11.86 -3.11 11.21
CA CYS A 196 10.76 -2.15 11.38
C CYS A 196 11.03 -1.17 12.52
N THR A 197 11.50 -1.66 13.67
CA THR A 197 11.80 -0.81 14.84
C THR A 197 12.85 0.24 14.50
N GLU A 198 13.95 -0.15 13.88
CA GLU A 198 15.02 0.79 13.53
C GLU A 198 14.62 1.77 12.43
N MET A 199 13.84 1.33 11.42
CA MET A 199 13.33 2.24 10.40
C MET A 199 12.49 3.35 11.03
N ILE A 200 11.54 3.00 11.92
CA ILE A 200 10.70 3.99 12.59
C ILE A 200 11.54 4.90 13.49
N GLN A 201 12.45 4.36 14.30
CA GLN A 201 13.31 5.17 15.17
C GLN A 201 14.17 6.16 14.39
N GLU A 202 14.78 5.73 13.29
CA GLU A 202 15.59 6.58 12.45
C GLU A 202 14.75 7.68 11.78
N ALA A 203 13.61 7.32 11.19
CA ALA A 203 12.70 8.28 10.56
C ALA A 203 12.23 9.35 11.55
N VAL A 204 11.82 8.96 12.77
CA VAL A 204 11.43 9.91 13.83
C VAL A 204 12.59 10.80 14.26
N SER A 205 13.82 10.24 14.34
CA SER A 205 15.01 11.00 14.77
C SER A 205 15.37 12.17 13.84
N ARG A 206 14.95 12.09 12.55
CA ARG A 206 15.21 13.13 11.54
C ARG A 206 14.41 14.41 11.75
N LYS A 207 13.36 14.38 12.55
CA LYS A 207 12.52 15.55 12.89
C LYS A 207 12.11 16.36 11.66
N ILE A 208 11.71 15.69 10.59
CA ILE A 208 11.28 16.33 9.34
C ILE A 208 10.02 17.15 9.62
N SER A 209 10.03 18.42 9.22
CA SER A 209 8.87 19.30 9.38
C SER A 209 7.69 18.79 8.56
N GLY A 210 6.51 18.66 9.19
CA GLY A 210 5.33 18.12 8.52
C GLY A 210 5.38 16.61 8.29
N GLN A 211 6.20 15.88 9.06
CA GLN A 211 6.29 14.43 8.98
C GLN A 211 4.93 13.78 9.26
N ASP A 212 4.51 12.91 8.36
CA ASP A 212 3.24 12.18 8.48
C ASP A 212 3.35 10.97 9.40
N ASN A 213 2.21 10.37 9.72
CA ASN A 213 2.16 9.10 10.43
C ASN A 213 2.93 8.03 9.64
N MET A 214 3.57 7.11 10.35
CA MET A 214 4.38 6.07 9.75
C MET A 214 3.94 4.70 10.20
N THR A 215 3.76 3.81 9.24
CA THR A 215 3.53 2.40 9.53
C THR A 215 4.49 1.55 8.71
N ALA A 216 5.12 0.58 9.37
CA ALA A 216 5.95 -0.43 8.74
C ALA A 216 5.55 -1.81 9.25
N MET A 217 5.36 -2.77 8.34
CA MET A 217 5.07 -4.16 8.65
C MET A 217 5.97 -5.06 7.80
N ALA A 218 6.74 -5.94 8.42
CA ALA A 218 7.63 -6.83 7.69
C ALA A 218 7.42 -8.31 8.07
N VAL A 219 7.59 -9.18 7.08
CA VAL A 219 7.50 -10.65 7.23
C VAL A 219 8.70 -11.28 6.54
N GLY A 220 9.37 -12.22 7.20
CA GLY A 220 10.48 -13.01 6.64
C GLY A 220 10.04 -14.43 6.34
N PHE A 221 10.68 -15.04 5.33
CA PHE A 221 10.41 -16.40 4.85
C PHE A 221 11.69 -17.23 4.95
N ASN A 222 11.60 -18.32 5.72
CA ASN A 222 12.69 -19.29 5.95
C ASN A 222 12.30 -20.67 5.47
#